data_9fa39b90eb3f7c43e5aade84c0b963c0
#
_entry.id   9fa39b90eb3f7c43e5aade84c0b963c0
#
_cell.length_a   1.000
_cell.length_b   1.000
_cell.length_c   1.000
_cell.angle_alpha   90.00
_cell.angle_beta   90.00
_cell.angle_gamma   90.00
#
_symmetry.space_group_name_H-M   'P 1'
#
loop_
_entity.id
_entity.type
_entity.pdbx_description
1 polymer ?
#
loop_
_entity_poly.entity_id
_entity_poly.type
_entity_poly.pdbx_seq_one_letter_code
_entity_poly.pdbx_strand_id
1 'polypeptide(L)'
;LMTLLAISAFQASNVNLRIAGNMQVRQEILAAAQTATEQVLSSPAFTDLATPPAALTVNLNGAAYTVNFTPPPACRSVVDIPSEDLVPTNPEDFVCIPSAALPGASSGIFVAGAPSPPSYCSNSRWAVVAAVVDANTGAKTTLDQGIAVRMSKAKALTACP
;
A
#
# COMPACT_ATOMS: atom_id res chain seq x y z
N LEU A 1 -37.47 -40.97 18.65
CA LEU A 1 -36.19 -41.02 17.88
C LEU A 1 -36.18 -40.05 16.67
N MET A 2 -37.25 -40.03 15.84
CA MET A 2 -37.35 -39.14 14.68
C MET A 2 -37.32 -37.63 15.03
N THR A 3 -37.93 -37.24 16.15
CA THR A 3 -37.96 -35.86 16.61
C THR A 3 -36.57 -35.32 17.01
N LEU A 4 -35.76 -36.16 17.64
CA LEU A 4 -34.38 -35.80 18.03
C LEU A 4 -33.45 -35.59 16.80
N LEU A 5 -33.63 -36.43 15.77
CA LEU A 5 -32.87 -36.28 14.51
C LEU A 5 -33.25 -35.00 13.76
N ALA A 6 -34.55 -34.66 13.76
CA ALA A 6 -34.98 -33.40 13.13
C ALA A 6 -34.42 -32.17 13.83
N ILE A 7 -34.43 -32.12 15.17
CA ILE A 7 -33.89 -31.00 15.95
C ILE A 7 -32.38 -30.84 15.72
N SER A 8 -31.63 -31.94 15.68
CA SER A 8 -30.17 -31.86 15.41
C SER A 8 -29.85 -31.37 14.00
N ALA A 9 -30.65 -31.75 12.99
CA ALA A 9 -30.48 -31.26 11.62
C ALA A 9 -30.76 -29.75 11.50
N PHE A 10 -31.79 -29.24 12.18
CA PHE A 10 -32.08 -27.81 12.21
C PHE A 10 -30.99 -26.99 12.93
N GLN A 11 -30.44 -27.50 14.03
CA GLN A 11 -29.35 -26.83 14.73
C GLN A 11 -28.08 -26.77 13.88
N ALA A 12 -27.71 -27.85 13.21
CA ALA A 12 -26.56 -27.87 12.30
C ALA A 12 -26.74 -26.92 11.13
N SER A 13 -27.94 -26.81 10.55
CA SER A 13 -28.25 -25.88 9.48
C SER A 13 -28.10 -24.42 9.92
N ASN A 14 -28.62 -24.05 11.09
CA ASN A 14 -28.52 -22.70 11.63
C ASN A 14 -27.05 -22.28 11.93
N VAL A 15 -26.25 -23.21 12.44
CA VAL A 15 -24.81 -22.94 12.68
C VAL A 15 -24.09 -22.71 11.38
N ASN A 16 -24.33 -23.50 10.35
CA ASN A 16 -23.72 -23.36 9.04
C ASN A 16 -24.08 -22.00 8.37
N LEU A 17 -25.34 -21.56 8.48
CA LEU A 17 -25.79 -20.29 7.96
C LEU A 17 -25.11 -19.11 8.68
N ARG A 18 -24.93 -19.18 9.99
CA ARG A 18 -24.22 -18.15 10.77
C ARG A 18 -22.74 -18.10 10.40
N ILE A 19 -22.10 -19.24 10.21
CA ILE A 19 -20.70 -19.30 9.78
C ILE A 19 -20.54 -18.69 8.39
N ALA A 20 -21.41 -19.07 7.45
CA ALA A 20 -21.37 -18.52 6.09
C ALA A 20 -21.60 -16.99 6.07
N GLY A 21 -22.57 -16.49 6.83
CA GLY A 21 -22.83 -15.06 6.96
C GLY A 21 -21.64 -14.29 7.56
N ASN A 22 -21.02 -14.83 8.61
CA ASN A 22 -19.85 -14.22 9.22
C ASN A 22 -18.63 -14.20 8.27
N MET A 23 -18.46 -15.24 7.45
CA MET A 23 -17.40 -15.28 6.43
C MET A 23 -17.64 -14.25 5.33
N GLN A 24 -18.87 -14.10 4.87
CA GLN A 24 -19.24 -13.10 3.87
C GLN A 24 -18.92 -11.67 4.36
N VAL A 25 -19.39 -11.32 5.57
CA VAL A 25 -19.12 -10.00 6.16
C VAL A 25 -17.61 -9.76 6.28
N ARG A 26 -16.83 -10.76 6.71
CA ARG A 26 -15.38 -10.64 6.78
C ARG A 26 -14.74 -10.38 5.43
N GLN A 27 -15.20 -11.04 4.37
CA GLN A 27 -14.69 -10.80 3.01
C GLN A 27 -15.06 -9.40 2.52
N GLU A 28 -16.27 -8.92 2.80
CA GLU A 28 -16.70 -7.59 2.41
C GLU A 28 -15.88 -6.49 3.09
N ILE A 29 -15.66 -6.57 4.41
CA ILE A 29 -14.83 -5.58 5.12
C ILE A 29 -13.36 -5.63 4.70
N LEU A 30 -12.84 -6.81 4.36
CA LEU A 30 -11.49 -6.94 3.81
C LEU A 30 -11.39 -6.31 2.42
N ALA A 31 -12.37 -6.56 1.55
CA ALA A 31 -12.44 -5.93 0.23
C ALA A 31 -12.56 -4.40 0.34
N ALA A 32 -13.32 -3.89 1.32
CA ALA A 32 -13.41 -2.45 1.59
C ALA A 32 -12.05 -1.87 2.01
N ALA A 33 -11.32 -2.56 2.90
CA ALA A 33 -9.99 -2.15 3.32
C ALA A 33 -9.00 -2.12 2.13
N GLN A 34 -9.01 -3.15 1.29
CA GLN A 34 -8.17 -3.24 0.09
C GLN A 34 -8.48 -2.11 -0.90
N THR A 35 -9.77 -1.92 -1.23
CA THR A 35 -10.20 -0.87 -2.15
C THR A 35 -9.82 0.53 -1.66
N ALA A 36 -10.04 0.80 -0.36
CA ALA A 36 -9.64 2.08 0.23
C ALA A 36 -8.12 2.29 0.18
N THR A 37 -7.36 1.24 0.49
CA THR A 37 -5.90 1.30 0.43
C THR A 37 -5.42 1.58 -0.99
N GLU A 38 -5.95 0.90 -2.00
CA GLU A 38 -5.62 1.15 -3.41
C GLU A 38 -5.98 2.57 -3.86
N GLN A 39 -7.14 3.10 -3.43
CA GLN A 39 -7.54 4.47 -3.72
C GLN A 39 -6.59 5.50 -3.11
N VAL A 40 -6.13 5.27 -1.87
CA VAL A 40 -5.14 6.13 -1.24
C VAL A 40 -3.80 6.05 -1.97
N LEU A 41 -3.33 4.86 -2.30
CA LEU A 41 -2.05 4.64 -2.96
C LEU A 41 -2.00 5.19 -4.39
N SER A 42 -3.12 5.13 -5.11
CA SER A 42 -3.23 5.69 -6.47
C SER A 42 -3.45 7.21 -6.48
N SER A 43 -3.71 7.81 -5.32
CA SER A 43 -3.93 9.24 -5.21
C SER A 43 -2.62 10.02 -5.29
N PRO A 44 -2.56 11.12 -6.08
CA PRO A 44 -1.43 12.05 -6.05
C PRO A 44 -1.13 12.62 -4.65
N ALA A 45 -2.15 12.76 -3.81
CA ALA A 45 -2.02 13.22 -2.43
C ALA A 45 -1.10 12.30 -1.59
N PHE A 46 -1.05 11.01 -1.89
CA PHE A 46 -0.15 10.08 -1.23
C PHE A 46 1.33 10.41 -1.49
N THR A 47 1.67 10.80 -2.73
CA THR A 47 3.05 11.18 -3.10
C THR A 47 3.38 12.63 -2.80
N ASP A 48 2.39 13.49 -2.62
CA ASP A 48 2.58 14.92 -2.30
C ASP A 48 2.57 15.21 -0.80
N LEU A 49 2.28 14.21 0.03
CA LEU A 49 2.48 14.21 1.50
C LEU A 49 1.82 15.33 2.28
N ALA A 50 1.06 16.16 1.64
CA ALA A 50 0.46 17.29 2.31
C ALA A 50 -0.50 16.86 3.44
N THR A 51 -1.28 15.80 3.24
CA THR A 51 -2.11 15.16 4.29
C THR A 51 -2.74 13.87 3.75
N PRO A 52 -2.16 12.71 4.03
CA PRO A 52 -2.85 11.46 3.69
C PRO A 52 -4.21 11.44 4.42
N PRO A 53 -5.27 10.95 3.77
CA PRO A 53 -6.60 10.93 4.36
C PRO A 53 -6.60 10.06 5.63
N ALA A 54 -7.16 10.58 6.72
CA ALA A 54 -7.33 9.82 7.97
C ALA A 54 -8.42 8.76 7.85
N ALA A 55 -9.36 8.94 6.93
CA ALA A 55 -10.43 7.99 6.64
C ALA A 55 -10.93 8.13 5.21
N LEU A 56 -11.44 7.03 4.66
CA LEU A 56 -12.07 6.97 3.35
C LEU A 56 -13.35 6.12 3.42
N THR A 57 -14.41 6.54 2.76
CA THR A 57 -15.65 5.76 2.66
C THR A 57 -15.70 5.04 1.32
N VAL A 58 -15.86 3.73 1.38
CA VAL A 58 -15.98 2.84 0.21
C VAL A 58 -17.38 2.24 0.18
N ASN A 59 -18.02 2.28 -0.97
CA ASN A 59 -19.33 1.66 -1.19
C ASN A 59 -19.15 0.30 -1.88
N LEU A 60 -19.55 -0.77 -1.22
CA LEU A 60 -19.53 -2.13 -1.77
C LEU A 60 -20.91 -2.76 -1.62
N ASN A 61 -21.43 -3.32 -2.70
CA ASN A 61 -22.72 -4.04 -2.72
C ASN A 61 -23.89 -3.25 -2.09
N GLY A 62 -23.86 -1.90 -2.18
CA GLY A 62 -24.89 -1.03 -1.61
C GLY A 62 -24.68 -0.71 -0.12
N ALA A 63 -23.65 -1.20 0.51
CA ALA A 63 -23.24 -0.84 1.88
C ALA A 63 -22.05 0.13 1.86
N ALA A 64 -22.07 1.13 2.75
CA ALA A 64 -20.97 2.08 2.92
C ALA A 64 -20.09 1.65 4.08
N TYR A 65 -18.78 1.48 3.82
CA TYR A 65 -17.79 1.13 4.81
C TYR A 65 -16.81 2.29 5.01
N THR A 66 -16.67 2.74 6.26
CA THR A 66 -15.65 3.73 6.59
C THR A 66 -14.36 3.02 6.98
N VAL A 67 -13.33 3.27 6.20
CA VAL A 67 -11.97 2.75 6.41
C VAL A 67 -11.14 3.83 7.07
N ASN A 68 -10.61 3.55 8.25
CA ASN A 68 -9.78 4.46 9.00
C ASN A 68 -8.31 4.09 8.82
N PHE A 69 -7.47 5.07 8.53
CA PHE A 69 -6.02 4.91 8.47
C PHE A 69 -5.41 5.41 9.78
N THR A 70 -5.10 4.46 10.68
CA THR A 70 -4.58 4.80 12.02
C THR A 70 -3.40 3.88 12.38
N PRO A 71 -2.18 4.42 12.45
CA PRO A 71 -1.80 5.80 12.15
C PRO A 71 -2.00 6.17 10.68
N PRO A 72 -2.07 7.45 10.32
CA PRO A 72 -2.07 7.88 8.93
C PRO A 72 -0.88 7.28 8.17
N PRO A 73 -0.98 7.08 6.84
CA PRO A 73 0.12 6.57 6.04
C PRO A 73 1.39 7.37 6.31
N ALA A 74 2.46 6.68 6.68
CA ALA A 74 3.70 7.32 7.08
C ALA A 74 4.91 6.72 6.37
N CYS A 75 5.82 7.58 5.95
CA CYS A 75 7.12 7.13 5.49
C CYS A 75 7.93 6.55 6.65
N ARG A 76 8.56 5.41 6.41
CA ARG A 76 9.36 4.68 7.40
C ARG A 76 10.85 4.82 7.15
N SER A 77 11.26 4.86 5.90
CA SER A 77 12.67 4.99 5.54
C SER A 77 12.82 5.42 4.08
N VAL A 78 13.96 6.02 3.80
CA VAL A 78 14.44 6.31 2.43
C VAL A 78 15.69 5.48 2.21
N VAL A 79 15.76 4.83 1.05
CA VAL A 79 16.93 4.07 0.62
C VAL A 79 17.37 4.60 -0.73
N ASP A 80 18.58 5.11 -0.80
CA ASP A 80 19.14 5.59 -2.07
C ASP A 80 19.29 4.43 -3.06
N ILE A 81 18.98 4.69 -4.31
CA ILE A 81 19.17 3.73 -5.39
C ILE A 81 20.59 3.91 -5.92
N PRO A 82 21.46 2.90 -5.88
CA PRO A 82 22.79 2.99 -6.48
C PRO A 82 22.69 3.22 -7.99
N SER A 83 23.59 4.03 -8.56
CA SER A 83 23.57 4.28 -10.02
C SER A 83 23.84 3.02 -10.84
N GLU A 84 24.53 2.05 -10.27
CA GLU A 84 24.82 0.75 -10.87
C GLU A 84 23.58 -0.15 -11.03
N ASP A 85 22.53 0.08 -10.24
CA ASP A 85 21.26 -0.63 -10.30
C ASP A 85 20.31 -0.05 -11.36
N LEU A 86 20.67 1.07 -11.98
CA LEU A 86 19.85 1.76 -12.97
C LEU A 86 20.20 1.32 -14.40
N VAL A 87 19.18 1.04 -15.19
CA VAL A 87 19.31 0.62 -16.60
C VAL A 87 19.07 1.82 -17.51
N PRO A 88 20.11 2.34 -18.23
CA PRO A 88 19.98 3.56 -19.03
C PRO A 88 18.94 3.48 -20.16
N THR A 89 18.60 2.27 -20.60
CA THR A 89 17.58 2.03 -21.64
C THR A 89 16.15 2.00 -21.11
N ASN A 90 15.97 1.98 -19.78
CA ASN A 90 14.67 2.04 -19.15
C ASN A 90 14.29 3.51 -18.93
N PRO A 91 13.17 4.00 -19.52
CA PRO A 91 12.74 5.40 -19.37
C PRO A 91 12.55 5.84 -17.92
N GLU A 92 12.12 4.92 -17.03
CA GLU A 92 11.92 5.21 -15.62
C GLU A 92 13.24 5.38 -14.86
N ASP A 93 14.29 4.70 -15.30
CA ASP A 93 15.61 4.79 -14.70
C ASP A 93 16.41 5.98 -15.25
N PHE A 94 16.16 6.35 -16.50
CA PHE A 94 16.89 7.41 -17.19
C PHE A 94 16.85 8.74 -16.44
N VAL A 95 15.70 9.11 -15.87
CA VAL A 95 15.55 10.35 -15.10
C VAL A 95 16.32 10.35 -13.77
N CYS A 96 16.71 9.15 -13.32
CA CYS A 96 17.46 8.95 -12.08
C CYS A 96 18.97 8.92 -12.27
N ILE A 97 19.44 8.78 -13.52
CA ILE A 97 20.86 8.66 -13.83
C ILE A 97 21.49 10.05 -13.91
N PRO A 98 22.55 10.32 -13.13
CA PRO A 98 23.31 11.55 -13.29
C PRO A 98 23.90 11.65 -14.70
N SER A 99 23.87 12.83 -15.31
CA SER A 99 24.43 13.05 -16.65
C SER A 99 25.91 12.63 -16.76
N ALA A 100 26.65 12.72 -15.67
CA ALA A 100 28.04 12.26 -15.59
C ALA A 100 28.20 10.72 -15.66
N ALA A 101 27.14 9.96 -15.43
CA ALA A 101 27.15 8.48 -15.48
C ALA A 101 26.66 7.93 -16.83
N LEU A 102 26.24 8.80 -17.77
CA LEU A 102 25.78 8.37 -19.09
C LEU A 102 26.99 8.06 -20.01
N PRO A 103 26.94 6.94 -20.76
CA PRO A 103 27.95 6.65 -21.77
C PRO A 103 28.04 7.77 -22.80
N GLY A 104 29.24 8.37 -22.99
CA GLY A 104 29.46 9.45 -23.96
C GLY A 104 29.31 10.88 -23.38
N ALA A 105 29.04 11.04 -22.10
CA ALA A 105 29.11 12.36 -21.48
C ALA A 105 30.58 12.86 -21.46
N SER A 106 30.85 13.87 -22.24
CA SER A 106 32.23 14.38 -22.53
C SER A 106 32.88 15.14 -21.36
N SER A 107 32.32 15.11 -20.16
CA SER A 107 32.85 15.91 -19.03
C SER A 107 33.35 15.10 -17.84
N GLY A 108 33.41 13.79 -17.93
CA GLY A 108 33.86 12.94 -16.83
C GLY A 108 35.17 12.23 -17.19
N ILE A 109 36.27 12.58 -16.55
CA ILE A 109 37.41 11.67 -16.45
C ILE A 109 36.96 10.49 -15.59
N PHE A 110 36.59 9.39 -16.25
CA PHE A 110 36.34 8.14 -15.52
C PHE A 110 37.66 7.63 -14.97
N VAL A 111 37.89 7.89 -13.71
CA VAL A 111 38.99 7.27 -12.99
C VAL A 111 38.52 5.84 -12.69
N ALA A 112 39.17 4.86 -13.29
CA ALA A 112 38.89 3.46 -13.01
C ALA A 112 39.04 3.21 -11.50
N GLY A 113 37.95 2.74 -10.84
CA GLY A 113 37.91 2.52 -9.39
C GLY A 113 37.32 3.69 -8.57
N ALA A 114 36.92 4.79 -9.21
CA ALA A 114 36.13 5.80 -8.50
C ALA A 114 34.73 5.28 -8.20
N PRO A 115 34.16 5.59 -7.01
CA PRO A 115 32.78 5.22 -6.72
C PRO A 115 31.83 5.85 -7.72
N SER A 116 30.82 5.09 -8.15
CA SER A 116 29.78 5.60 -9.05
C SER A 116 29.09 6.83 -8.43
N PRO A 117 28.80 7.87 -9.21
CA PRO A 117 28.12 9.04 -8.67
C PRO A 117 26.74 8.62 -8.11
N PRO A 118 26.28 9.24 -7.03
CA PRO A 118 24.99 8.90 -6.45
C PRO A 118 23.86 9.20 -7.44
N SER A 119 22.85 8.33 -7.51
CA SER A 119 21.69 8.57 -8.35
C SER A 119 20.84 9.75 -7.85
N TYR A 120 19.97 10.28 -8.71
CA TYR A 120 19.04 11.35 -8.32
C TYR A 120 17.75 10.82 -7.71
N CYS A 121 17.59 9.48 -7.59
CA CYS A 121 16.39 8.85 -7.06
C CYS A 121 16.66 8.01 -5.82
N SER A 122 15.62 7.88 -5.03
CA SER A 122 15.57 7.03 -3.84
C SER A 122 14.25 6.28 -3.78
N ASN A 123 14.23 5.14 -3.13
CA ASN A 123 13.04 4.41 -2.77
C ASN A 123 12.60 4.82 -1.36
N SER A 124 11.44 5.48 -1.25
CA SER A 124 10.78 5.71 0.03
C SER A 124 9.90 4.51 0.38
N ARG A 125 10.00 4.04 1.61
CA ARG A 125 9.21 2.91 2.14
C ARG A 125 8.13 3.44 3.07
N TRP A 126 6.89 3.02 2.83
CA TRP A 126 5.72 3.49 3.55
C TRP A 126 5.01 2.34 4.22
N ALA A 127 4.39 2.62 5.36
CA ALA A 127 3.45 1.71 6.01
C ALA A 127 2.05 2.34 5.98
N VAL A 128 1.09 1.55 5.51
CA VAL A 128 -0.32 1.92 5.47
C VAL A 128 -1.10 0.90 6.28
N VAL A 129 -1.82 1.38 7.29
CA VAL A 129 -2.67 0.56 8.14
C VAL A 129 -4.11 0.99 7.94
N ALA A 130 -4.92 0.11 7.35
CA ALA A 130 -6.33 0.34 7.08
C ALA A 130 -7.18 -0.50 8.04
N ALA A 131 -8.00 0.14 8.86
CA ALA A 131 -8.90 -0.51 9.81
C ALA A 131 -10.36 -0.25 9.42
N VAL A 132 -11.15 -1.31 9.34
CA VAL A 132 -12.59 -1.25 9.03
C VAL A 132 -13.37 -1.92 10.14
N VAL A 133 -14.49 -1.31 10.51
CA VAL A 133 -15.48 -1.89 11.42
C VAL A 133 -16.84 -1.85 10.72
N ASP A 134 -17.49 -2.98 10.61
CA ASP A 134 -18.88 -3.04 10.16
C ASP A 134 -19.82 -2.62 11.30
N ALA A 135 -20.58 -1.56 11.06
CA ALA A 135 -21.48 -0.99 12.07
C ALA A 135 -22.64 -1.93 12.46
N ASN A 136 -23.04 -2.84 11.56
CA ASN A 136 -24.19 -3.70 11.78
C ASN A 136 -23.84 -4.95 12.60
N THR A 137 -22.69 -5.55 12.32
CA THR A 137 -22.28 -6.81 12.94
C THR A 137 -21.19 -6.63 14.00
N GLY A 138 -20.54 -5.47 14.03
CA GLY A 138 -19.36 -5.20 14.86
C GLY A 138 -18.11 -5.97 14.40
N ALA A 139 -18.16 -6.63 13.24
CA ALA A 139 -17.00 -7.31 12.67
C ALA A 139 -15.92 -6.27 12.32
N LYS A 140 -14.67 -6.60 12.61
CA LYS A 140 -13.53 -5.71 12.36
C LYS A 140 -12.41 -6.43 11.63
N THR A 141 -11.70 -5.71 10.80
CA THR A 141 -10.46 -6.16 10.16
C THR A 141 -9.45 -5.04 10.11
N THR A 142 -8.18 -5.42 10.09
CA THR A 142 -7.06 -4.50 9.87
C THR A 142 -6.20 -5.06 8.77
N LEU A 143 -5.84 -4.21 7.81
CA LEU A 143 -4.94 -4.52 6.70
C LEU A 143 -3.68 -3.68 6.86
N ASP A 144 -2.54 -4.35 6.99
CA ASP A 144 -1.22 -3.72 7.04
C ASP A 144 -0.53 -3.92 5.70
N GLN A 145 -0.15 -2.83 5.04
CA GLN A 145 0.52 -2.88 3.76
C GLN A 145 1.76 -2.01 3.75
N GLY A 146 2.90 -2.62 3.39
CA GLY A 146 4.14 -1.93 3.09
C GLY A 146 4.25 -1.67 1.60
N ILE A 147 4.64 -0.47 1.22
CA ILE A 147 4.90 -0.09 -0.17
C ILE A 147 6.23 0.63 -0.30
N ALA A 148 6.84 0.52 -1.48
CA ALA A 148 8.00 1.29 -1.85
C ALA A 148 7.65 2.17 -3.06
N VAL A 149 7.95 3.46 -2.96
CA VAL A 149 7.71 4.43 -4.03
C VAL A 149 9.03 5.02 -4.45
N ARG A 150 9.35 4.90 -5.74
CA ARG A 150 10.50 5.57 -6.33
C ARG A 150 10.19 7.04 -6.55
N MET A 151 11.05 7.92 -6.09
CA MET A 151 10.92 9.36 -6.28
C MET A 151 12.29 10.02 -6.33
N SER A 152 12.32 11.29 -6.72
CA SER A 152 13.56 12.06 -6.66
C SER A 152 14.06 12.16 -5.22
N LYS A 153 15.37 12.15 -5.03
CA LYS A 153 16.00 12.22 -3.70
C LYS A 153 15.53 13.45 -2.91
N ALA A 154 15.40 14.60 -3.57
CA ALA A 154 14.90 15.82 -2.92
C ALA A 154 13.46 15.63 -2.38
N LYS A 155 12.58 15.00 -3.19
CA LYS A 155 11.21 14.72 -2.78
C LYS A 155 11.17 13.68 -1.67
N ALA A 156 12.00 12.63 -1.75
CA ALA A 156 12.09 11.60 -0.72
C ALA A 156 12.49 12.16 0.65
N LEU A 157 13.45 13.08 0.70
CA LEU A 157 13.88 13.74 1.94
C LEU A 157 12.80 14.65 2.55
N THR A 158 11.96 15.27 1.71
CA THR A 158 10.82 16.07 2.20
C THR A 158 9.70 15.17 2.68
N ALA A 159 9.53 14.04 2.03
CA ALA A 159 8.50 13.05 2.28
C ALA A 159 8.71 12.24 3.57
N CYS A 160 9.95 12.05 3.93
CA CYS A 160 10.38 11.26 5.07
C CYS A 160 11.33 12.12 5.93
N PRO A 161 10.77 13.07 6.70
CA PRO A 161 11.56 13.94 7.56
C PRO A 161 12.26 13.17 8.68
#